data_62993b42d61b854b45c55a7607e227d8
#
_entry.id   62993b42d61b854b45c55a7607e227d8
#
_cell.length_a   1.000
_cell.length_b   1.000
_cell.length_c   1.000
_cell.angle_alpha   90.00
_cell.angle_beta   90.00
_cell.angle_gamma   90.00
#
_symmetry.space_group_name_H-M   'P 1'
#
loop_
_entity.id
_entity.type
_entity.pdbx_description
1 polymer ?
#
loop_
_entity_poly.entity_id
_entity_poly.type
_entity_poly.pdbx_seq_one_letter_code
_entity_poly.pdbx_strand_id
1 'polypeptide(L)'
;MTDAFDALRADTSPIDPPTSFARRLRTELNTHMEQLVSTPDNATTASTVATGNTVTPYLCVDGAAAAIEFYIAAFGAVEHHRLVGDDGRIGHAEIVIGNSRLMLADEHPEVGVLGPLSRGGSSTNFTLQVLDVDTTFATALALGATEVR
;
A
#
# COMPACT_ATOMS: atom_id res chain seq x y z
N MET A 1 -12.32 23.89 -25.60
CA MET A 1 -12.51 22.49 -25.16
C MET A 1 -11.31 22.17 -24.30
N THR A 2 -11.44 22.23 -23.00
CA THR A 2 -10.34 21.90 -22.05
C THR A 2 -10.17 20.39 -22.11
N ASP A 3 -8.94 19.93 -22.36
CA ASP A 3 -8.59 18.51 -22.42
C ASP A 3 -8.90 17.86 -21.06
N ALA A 4 -9.66 16.76 -21.09
CA ALA A 4 -9.99 16.00 -19.86
C ALA A 4 -8.75 15.50 -19.10
N PHE A 5 -7.59 15.52 -19.72
CA PHE A 5 -6.30 15.12 -19.14
C PHE A 5 -5.46 16.30 -18.61
N ASP A 6 -5.89 17.57 -18.80
CA ASP A 6 -5.15 18.71 -18.26
C ASP A 6 -5.11 18.72 -16.72
N ALA A 7 -6.15 18.18 -16.06
CA ALA A 7 -6.18 18.01 -14.61
C ALA A 7 -5.18 16.95 -14.11
N LEU A 8 -4.72 16.05 -14.97
CA LEU A 8 -3.70 15.04 -14.64
C LEU A 8 -2.27 15.55 -14.89
N ARG A 9 -2.14 16.74 -15.48
CA ARG A 9 -0.87 17.44 -15.69
C ARG A 9 -0.58 18.46 -14.60
N ALA A 10 -0.96 18.15 -13.34
CA ALA A 10 -0.52 18.94 -12.21
C ALA A 10 1.01 19.06 -12.30
N ASP A 11 1.50 20.30 -12.12
CA ASP A 11 2.93 20.61 -12.12
C ASP A 11 3.62 19.76 -11.03
N THR A 12 4.10 18.61 -11.46
CA THR A 12 4.84 17.67 -10.63
C THR A 12 6.32 17.98 -10.76
N SER A 13 6.72 19.19 -10.34
CA SER A 13 8.14 19.40 -10.05
C SER A 13 8.53 18.37 -8.98
N PRO A 14 9.49 17.48 -9.23
CA PRO A 14 9.88 16.48 -8.26
C PRO A 14 10.33 17.18 -6.99
N ILE A 15 9.59 17.02 -5.89
CA ILE A 15 10.04 17.44 -4.57
C ILE A 15 10.92 16.29 -4.08
N ASP A 16 12.24 16.51 -4.07
CA ASP A 16 13.17 15.52 -3.56
C ASP A 16 12.89 15.27 -2.07
N PRO A 17 12.59 14.03 -1.68
CA PRO A 17 12.45 13.68 -0.27
C PRO A 17 13.79 13.93 0.46
N PRO A 18 13.78 14.14 1.79
CA PRO A 18 15.00 14.25 2.56
C PRO A 18 15.99 13.15 2.18
N THR A 19 17.21 13.54 1.81
CA THR A 19 18.20 12.61 1.24
C THR A 19 18.52 11.41 2.13
N SER A 20 18.38 11.56 3.45
CA SER A 20 18.52 10.48 4.43
C SER A 20 17.40 9.44 4.31
N PHE A 21 16.16 9.87 4.15
CA PHE A 21 15.00 9.00 3.97
C PHE A 21 15.07 8.28 2.63
N ALA A 22 15.30 9.01 1.54
CA ALA A 22 15.40 8.43 0.19
C ALA A 22 16.53 7.40 0.10
N ARG A 23 17.68 7.66 0.75
CA ARG A 23 18.80 6.73 0.79
C ARG A 23 18.46 5.47 1.58
N ARG A 24 17.86 5.60 2.77
CA ARG A 24 17.47 4.47 3.61
C ARG A 24 16.44 3.60 2.91
N LEU A 25 15.38 4.20 2.36
CA LEU A 25 14.36 3.49 1.61
C LEU A 25 14.95 2.74 0.40
N ARG A 26 15.82 3.38 -0.36
CA ARG A 26 16.48 2.75 -1.52
C ARG A 26 17.38 1.57 -1.09
N THR A 27 18.13 1.71 -0.01
CA THR A 27 18.99 0.64 0.50
C THR A 27 18.15 -0.55 0.95
N GLU A 28 17.09 -0.33 1.70
CA GLU A 28 16.24 -1.40 2.21
C GLU A 28 15.45 -2.09 1.10
N LEU A 29 14.92 -1.35 0.13
CA LEU A 29 14.27 -1.92 -1.06
C LEU A 29 15.25 -2.78 -1.87
N ASN A 30 16.49 -2.32 -2.07
CA ASN A 30 17.50 -3.11 -2.77
C ASN A 30 17.87 -4.38 -2.00
N THR A 31 18.04 -4.29 -0.67
CA THR A 31 18.34 -5.46 0.17
C THR A 31 17.21 -6.47 0.13
N HIS A 32 15.97 -6.00 0.15
CA HIS A 32 14.80 -6.88 0.06
C HIS A 32 14.69 -7.55 -1.34
N MET A 33 14.96 -6.79 -2.40
CA MET A 33 15.01 -7.33 -3.77
C MET A 33 16.14 -8.37 -3.92
N GLU A 34 17.31 -8.14 -3.35
CA GLU A 34 18.43 -9.10 -3.39
C GLU A 34 18.11 -10.39 -2.61
N GLN A 35 17.38 -10.31 -1.50
CA GLN A 35 16.92 -11.49 -0.75
C GLN A 35 15.90 -12.33 -1.54
N LEU A 36 15.06 -11.69 -2.37
CA LEU A 36 14.12 -12.40 -3.25
C LEU A 36 14.81 -13.12 -4.42
N VAL A 37 16.01 -12.67 -4.80
CA VAL A 37 16.80 -13.24 -5.92
C VAL A 37 17.76 -14.33 -5.45
N SER A 38 18.05 -14.44 -4.14
CA SER A 38 19.12 -15.29 -3.61
C SER A 38 18.69 -16.68 -3.15
N THR A 39 17.62 -17.27 -3.66
CA THR A 39 17.36 -18.71 -3.49
C THR A 39 17.91 -19.48 -4.69
N PRO A 40 18.98 -20.30 -4.52
CA PRO A 40 19.46 -21.13 -5.60
C PRO A 40 18.63 -22.41 -5.65
N ASP A 41 17.82 -22.60 -6.68
CA ASP A 41 17.60 -23.94 -7.21
C ASP A 41 17.19 -23.94 -8.68
N ASN A 42 18.06 -24.53 -9.43
CA ASN A 42 18.00 -25.42 -10.60
C ASN A 42 17.04 -25.09 -11.76
N ALA A 43 17.73 -24.77 -12.84
CA ALA A 43 17.39 -24.81 -14.27
C ALA A 43 16.06 -25.46 -14.70
N THR A 44 15.22 -24.58 -15.29
CA THR A 44 14.58 -24.86 -16.60
C THR A 44 14.02 -23.51 -17.10
N THR A 45 14.36 -23.14 -18.33
CA THR A 45 13.92 -21.97 -19.07
C THR A 45 12.40 -21.89 -19.13
N ALA A 46 11.82 -21.25 -18.15
CA ALA A 46 10.48 -20.63 -18.21
C ALA A 46 10.64 -19.28 -17.55
N SER A 47 10.16 -18.24 -18.18
CA SER A 47 10.07 -16.88 -17.66
C SER A 47 9.48 -16.95 -16.25
N THR A 48 10.32 -16.99 -15.24
CA THR A 48 9.90 -16.90 -13.84
C THR A 48 9.45 -15.47 -13.60
N VAL A 49 8.19 -15.19 -13.92
CA VAL A 49 7.47 -14.13 -13.25
C VAL A 49 7.60 -14.44 -11.75
N ALA A 50 8.25 -13.57 -11.02
CA ALA A 50 8.37 -13.69 -9.57
C ALA A 50 7.04 -14.15 -8.98
N THR A 51 7.06 -15.03 -7.98
CA THR A 51 5.90 -15.61 -7.32
C THR A 51 5.07 -14.56 -6.55
N GLY A 52 5.08 -13.31 -6.98
CA GLY A 52 4.32 -12.18 -6.48
C GLY A 52 3.25 -11.70 -7.46
N ASN A 53 2.32 -10.89 -6.99
CA ASN A 53 1.31 -10.29 -7.84
C ASN A 53 1.99 -9.40 -8.90
N THR A 54 1.58 -9.54 -10.16
CA THR A 54 2.07 -8.67 -11.26
C THR A 54 1.75 -7.19 -11.02
N VAL A 55 0.65 -6.93 -10.33
CA VAL A 55 0.24 -5.59 -9.88
C VAL A 55 0.01 -5.64 -8.38
N THR A 56 0.65 -4.75 -7.65
CA THR A 56 0.45 -4.59 -6.20
C THR A 56 -0.10 -3.18 -5.96
N PRO A 57 -1.32 -3.06 -5.40
CA PRO A 57 -1.85 -1.76 -5.02
C PRO A 57 -0.98 -1.11 -3.94
N TYR A 58 -0.75 0.20 -4.07
CA TYR A 58 -0.11 1.03 -3.07
C TYR A 58 -1.10 2.07 -2.57
N LEU A 59 -1.46 2.01 -1.29
CA LEU A 59 -2.42 2.89 -0.66
C LEU A 59 -1.71 4.02 0.07
N CYS A 60 -2.25 5.23 -0.04
CA CYS A 60 -1.89 6.33 0.83
C CYS A 60 -3.07 6.60 1.76
N VAL A 61 -2.85 6.62 3.05
CA VAL A 61 -3.92 6.77 4.05
C VAL A 61 -3.50 7.74 5.15
N ASP A 62 -4.47 8.39 5.78
CA ASP A 62 -4.27 9.13 7.02
C ASP A 62 -4.30 8.13 8.17
N GLY A 63 -3.16 7.94 8.85
CA GLY A 63 -3.01 6.97 9.94
C GLY A 63 -2.80 5.53 9.49
N ALA A 64 -1.72 5.26 8.73
CA ALA A 64 -1.40 3.94 8.21
C ALA A 64 -1.28 2.86 9.29
N ALA A 65 -0.79 3.19 10.49
CA ALA A 65 -0.74 2.25 11.61
C ALA A 65 -2.14 1.75 12.00
N ALA A 66 -3.10 2.66 12.18
CA ALA A 66 -4.48 2.30 12.50
C ALA A 66 -5.16 1.53 11.36
N ALA A 67 -4.85 1.90 10.10
CA ALA A 67 -5.36 1.18 8.94
C ALA A 67 -4.86 -0.27 8.90
N ILE A 68 -3.59 -0.52 9.22
CA ILE A 68 -3.04 -1.88 9.29
C ILE A 68 -3.75 -2.68 10.38
N GLU A 69 -3.92 -2.12 11.57
CA GLU A 69 -4.64 -2.78 12.68
C GLU A 69 -6.09 -3.12 12.28
N PHE A 70 -6.77 -2.19 11.60
CA PHE A 70 -8.11 -2.45 11.07
C PHE A 70 -8.10 -3.60 10.06
N TYR A 71 -7.19 -3.63 9.09
CA TYR A 71 -7.12 -4.71 8.09
C TYR A 71 -6.79 -6.06 8.72
N ILE A 72 -5.95 -6.08 9.76
CA ILE A 72 -5.66 -7.30 10.53
C ILE A 72 -6.94 -7.80 11.22
N ALA A 73 -7.62 -6.92 11.94
CA ALA A 73 -8.79 -7.28 12.76
C ALA A 73 -10.02 -7.60 11.91
N ALA A 74 -10.27 -6.84 10.82
CA ALA A 74 -11.47 -7.00 10.01
C ALA A 74 -11.33 -8.10 8.95
N PHE A 75 -10.14 -8.26 8.35
CA PHE A 75 -9.94 -9.08 7.16
C PHE A 75 -8.87 -10.16 7.33
N GLY A 76 -8.30 -10.29 8.53
CA GLY A 76 -7.24 -11.27 8.79
C GLY A 76 -5.94 -10.97 8.02
N ALA A 77 -5.65 -9.70 7.80
CA ALA A 77 -4.40 -9.32 7.15
C ALA A 77 -3.19 -9.77 7.99
N VAL A 78 -2.10 -10.07 7.32
CA VAL A 78 -0.79 -10.35 7.92
C VAL A 78 0.16 -9.24 7.51
N GLU A 79 0.74 -8.55 8.48
CA GLU A 79 1.79 -7.58 8.21
C GLU A 79 3.13 -8.29 7.98
N HIS A 80 3.78 -7.97 6.88
CA HIS A 80 5.08 -8.53 6.51
C HIS A 80 6.23 -7.58 6.76
N HIS A 81 6.00 -6.30 6.55
CA HIS A 81 7.06 -5.29 6.64
C HIS A 81 6.49 -3.92 6.98
N ARG A 82 7.27 -3.12 7.74
CA ARG A 82 6.93 -1.74 8.09
C ARG A 82 8.20 -0.90 8.21
N LEU A 83 8.21 0.26 7.57
CA LEU A 83 9.23 1.30 7.73
C LEU A 83 8.60 2.52 8.40
N VAL A 84 9.10 2.86 9.58
CA VAL A 84 8.64 4.02 10.34
C VAL A 84 9.67 5.13 10.20
N GLY A 85 9.21 6.32 9.85
CA GLY A 85 10.02 7.54 9.78
C GLY A 85 10.39 8.05 11.17
N ASP A 86 11.31 9.01 11.22
CA ASP A 86 11.73 9.64 12.48
C ASP A 86 10.60 10.48 13.12
N ASP A 87 9.60 10.85 12.32
CA ASP A 87 8.37 11.55 12.73
C ASP A 87 7.26 10.60 13.21
N GLY A 88 7.51 9.30 13.23
CA GLY A 88 6.58 8.26 13.65
C GLY A 88 5.59 7.82 12.57
N ARG A 89 5.58 8.48 11.39
CA ARG A 89 4.74 8.07 10.26
C ARG A 89 5.28 6.81 9.60
N ILE A 90 4.38 6.00 9.08
CA ILE A 90 4.75 4.84 8.26
C ILE A 90 5.03 5.32 6.84
N GLY A 91 6.31 5.31 6.45
CA GLY A 91 6.73 5.65 5.09
C GLY A 91 6.49 4.53 4.09
N HIS A 92 6.40 3.29 4.58
CA HIS A 92 6.08 2.10 3.79
C HIS A 92 5.63 0.97 4.69
N ALA A 93 4.62 0.22 4.28
CA ALA A 93 4.27 -1.07 4.88
C ALA A 93 3.74 -2.03 3.83
N GLU A 94 3.91 -3.33 4.10
CA GLU A 94 3.37 -4.42 3.30
C GLU A 94 2.48 -5.31 4.15
N ILE A 95 1.27 -5.55 3.68
CA ILE A 95 0.33 -6.49 4.27
C ILE A 95 -0.14 -7.49 3.23
N VAL A 96 -0.60 -8.66 3.69
CA VAL A 96 -1.23 -9.69 2.85
C VAL A 96 -2.62 -9.98 3.38
N ILE A 97 -3.63 -9.91 2.52
CA ILE A 97 -5.00 -10.34 2.80
C ILE A 97 -5.29 -11.54 1.90
N GLY A 98 -5.51 -12.69 2.50
CA GLY A 98 -5.65 -13.94 1.73
C GLY A 98 -4.39 -14.23 0.91
N ASN A 99 -4.50 -14.17 -0.42
CA ASN A 99 -3.39 -14.35 -1.35
C ASN A 99 -2.93 -13.03 -2.01
N SER A 100 -3.45 -11.89 -1.57
CA SER A 100 -3.21 -10.61 -2.21
C SER A 100 -2.35 -9.71 -1.34
N ARG A 101 -1.27 -9.19 -1.93
CA ARG A 101 -0.38 -8.21 -1.29
C ARG A 101 -0.90 -6.80 -1.54
N LEU A 102 -0.87 -5.99 -0.50
CA LEU A 102 -1.08 -4.55 -0.56
C LEU A 102 0.10 -3.83 0.10
N MET A 103 0.46 -2.70 -0.44
CA MET A 103 1.40 -1.77 0.16
C MET A 103 0.66 -0.55 0.64
N LEU A 104 1.12 0.08 1.72
CA LEU A 104 0.52 1.31 2.21
C LEU A 104 1.53 2.20 2.93
N ALA A 105 1.21 3.48 2.99
CA ALA A 105 1.97 4.49 3.72
C ALA A 105 1.05 5.56 4.28
N ASP A 106 1.54 6.31 5.25
CA ASP A 106 0.92 7.54 5.72
C ASP A 106 0.96 8.63 4.64
N GLU A 107 0.06 9.59 4.79
CA GLU A 107 0.09 10.82 4.00
C GLU A 107 1.38 11.61 4.26
N HIS A 108 1.88 12.23 3.20
CA HIS A 108 2.97 13.20 3.24
C HIS A 108 2.57 14.45 2.46
N PRO A 109 1.70 15.31 3.04
CA PRO A 109 1.18 16.50 2.36
C PRO A 109 2.28 17.44 1.88
N GLU A 110 3.39 17.51 2.59
CA GLU A 110 4.57 18.31 2.28
C GLU A 110 5.24 17.95 0.95
N VAL A 111 4.99 16.74 0.44
CA VAL A 111 5.46 16.27 -0.87
C VAL A 111 4.30 15.88 -1.80
N GLY A 112 3.08 16.32 -1.47
CA GLY A 112 1.90 16.11 -2.31
C GLY A 112 1.31 14.69 -2.28
N VAL A 113 1.75 13.82 -1.35
CA VAL A 113 1.22 12.47 -1.16
C VAL A 113 0.04 12.54 -0.21
N LEU A 114 -1.16 12.40 -0.75
CA LEU A 114 -2.43 12.57 -0.05
C LEU A 114 -3.30 11.33 -0.23
N GLY A 115 -3.97 10.93 0.82
CA GLY A 115 -4.95 9.84 0.83
C GLY A 115 -6.37 10.28 0.41
N PRO A 116 -7.32 9.34 0.42
CA PRO A 116 -8.68 9.60 -0.02
C PRO A 116 -9.40 10.70 0.78
N LEU A 117 -9.22 10.76 2.09
CA LEU A 117 -9.89 11.77 2.92
C LEU A 117 -9.43 13.18 2.56
N SER A 118 -8.14 13.40 2.44
CA SER A 118 -7.56 14.69 2.08
C SER A 118 -7.86 15.09 0.63
N ARG A 119 -8.16 14.12 -0.24
CA ARG A 119 -8.57 14.35 -1.64
C ARG A 119 -10.09 14.47 -1.82
N GLY A 120 -10.87 14.25 -0.77
CA GLY A 120 -12.34 14.27 -0.84
C GLY A 120 -12.96 13.04 -1.50
N GLY A 121 -12.24 11.94 -1.60
CA GLY A 121 -12.72 10.67 -2.14
C GLY A 121 -11.64 9.81 -2.77
N SER A 122 -12.03 8.60 -3.20
CA SER A 122 -11.17 7.66 -3.90
C SER A 122 -11.74 7.33 -5.28
N SER A 123 -10.88 7.24 -6.28
CA SER A 123 -11.22 6.74 -7.62
C SER A 123 -11.08 5.21 -7.73
N THR A 124 -10.66 4.54 -6.66
CA THR A 124 -10.37 3.10 -6.64
C THR A 124 -11.18 2.41 -5.56
N ASN A 125 -11.72 1.24 -5.89
CA ASN A 125 -12.38 0.34 -4.96
C ASN A 125 -11.69 -1.01 -4.97
N PHE A 126 -11.73 -1.71 -3.84
CA PHE A 126 -11.28 -3.08 -3.71
C PHE A 126 -12.46 -3.99 -3.43
N THR A 127 -12.47 -5.14 -4.07
CA THR A 127 -13.43 -6.21 -3.79
C THR A 127 -12.69 -7.32 -3.07
N LEU A 128 -13.18 -7.69 -1.89
CA LEU A 128 -12.66 -8.82 -1.13
C LEU A 128 -13.58 -10.03 -1.34
N GLN A 129 -12.98 -11.18 -1.64
CA GLN A 129 -13.66 -12.46 -1.61
C GLN A 129 -13.45 -13.12 -0.26
N VAL A 130 -14.51 -13.35 0.49
CA VAL A 130 -14.49 -13.89 1.84
C VAL A 130 -15.40 -15.10 1.94
N LEU A 131 -15.13 -16.00 2.90
CA LEU A 131 -15.93 -17.20 3.09
C LEU A 131 -17.33 -16.90 3.69
N ASP A 132 -17.39 -15.90 4.56
CA ASP A 132 -18.60 -15.47 5.25
C ASP A 132 -18.73 -13.94 5.15
N VAL A 133 -19.56 -13.49 4.23
CA VAL A 133 -19.78 -12.06 3.95
C VAL A 133 -20.44 -11.37 5.14
N ASP A 134 -21.45 -11.99 5.73
CA ASP A 134 -22.24 -11.38 6.80
C ASP A 134 -21.39 -11.15 8.05
N THR A 135 -20.61 -12.14 8.45
CA THR A 135 -19.69 -12.03 9.59
C THR A 135 -18.60 -11.02 9.32
N THR A 136 -17.98 -11.02 8.12
CA THR A 136 -16.92 -10.08 7.77
C THR A 136 -17.44 -8.64 7.73
N PHE A 137 -18.61 -8.42 7.15
CA PHE A 137 -19.26 -7.12 7.09
C PHE A 137 -19.60 -6.59 8.50
N ALA A 138 -20.24 -7.42 9.34
CA ALA A 138 -20.56 -7.05 10.71
C ALA A 138 -19.30 -6.71 11.53
N THR A 139 -18.22 -7.48 11.35
CA THR A 139 -16.92 -7.23 12.00
C THR A 139 -16.33 -5.90 11.56
N ALA A 140 -16.32 -5.62 10.27
CA ALA A 140 -15.81 -4.36 9.74
C ALA A 140 -16.58 -3.15 10.30
N LEU A 141 -17.92 -3.23 10.34
CA LEU A 141 -18.76 -2.18 10.94
C LEU A 141 -18.47 -1.97 12.43
N ALA A 142 -18.33 -3.06 13.19
CA ALA A 142 -18.00 -3.00 14.61
C ALA A 142 -16.63 -2.35 14.88
N LEU A 143 -15.71 -2.44 13.92
CA LEU A 143 -14.38 -1.83 13.95
C LEU A 143 -14.34 -0.41 13.35
N GLY A 144 -15.49 0.17 12.99
CA GLY A 144 -15.59 1.56 12.56
C GLY A 144 -15.70 1.78 11.05
N ALA A 145 -15.87 0.72 10.26
CA ALA A 145 -16.19 0.89 8.85
C ALA A 145 -17.58 1.53 8.68
N THR A 146 -17.75 2.26 7.59
CA THR A 146 -19.03 2.89 7.24
C THR A 146 -19.62 2.21 6.01
N GLU A 147 -20.90 1.82 6.09
CA GLU A 147 -21.62 1.34 4.92
C GLU A 147 -21.81 2.48 3.92
N VAL A 148 -21.42 2.23 2.68
CA VAL A 148 -21.62 3.15 1.55
C VAL A 148 -22.55 2.48 0.55
N ARG A 149 -23.61 3.18 0.16
CA ARG A 149 -24.59 2.74 -0.83
C ARG A 149 -24.38 3.38 -2.18
#